data_d0d54cf3e9a2bbe6d82cf99fdf9d61d3
#
_entry.id   d0d54cf3e9a2bbe6d82cf99fdf9d61d3
#
_cell.length_a   1.000
_cell.length_b   1.000
_cell.length_c   1.000
_cell.angle_alpha   90.00
_cell.angle_beta   90.00
_cell.angle_gamma   90.00
#
_symmetry.space_group_name_H-M   'P 1'
#
loop_
_entity.id
_entity.type
_entity.pdbx_description
1 polymer ?
#
loop_
_entity_poly.entity_id
_entity_poly.type
_entity_poly.pdbx_seq_one_letter_code
_entity_poly.pdbx_strand_id
1 'polypeptide(L)'
;VAGRRHLALLVGGAALCATLLAGGTLYGAARTMPCDSTELTASIGNSPTRGPGLDRLTIVLVGDAGFNPTDAAVDAKGVHKGKAVTPFSDMTSGIAKDIDGDLAFVNLETVVTDRNDLKPEKKGGGDKDAPFHFRSHPAAVKALIDLGFNLFSLANNHASDYGAPGIEETLYHLAIANTEHAIAFAGIGSNFEEAIKPACLNLDGTRIGFDAIGIITGDLPQYRATDKGAGQASYRSRPDFEAVVNKLVALPADYRILSIHYGLEGRVVPDERQIAEWRDYAAGEKGIDLILGHHSHVTQGVELDGKSLIFYGLGNFLYPGTTDMTRFGPCRDYGLMAKVHLARIDGAWRVEAIEAIPLTNTQTHPERFAAKEAETRIYALNHLAAGLDDNAKGAKGVRFTPQSDGSGLYCADGAAALGGKIGTLCKDWLPAAEPMKPVADKIAQACQDKPFYGGTTTVKRRVPTRRDTGPSPFPFGGLRQF
;
A
#
# COMPACT_ATOMS: atom_id res chain seq x y z
N VAL A 1 30.21 -51.42 -56.64
CA VAL A 1 31.34 -50.52 -56.94
C VAL A 1 31.11 -49.21 -56.25
N ALA A 2 31.84 -49.04 -55.20
CA ALA A 2 32.55 -47.92 -54.64
C ALA A 2 31.90 -46.49 -54.63
N GLY A 3 32.00 -45.85 -53.48
CA GLY A 3 32.01 -44.40 -53.35
C GLY A 3 31.67 -43.88 -51.95
N ARG A 4 32.61 -44.06 -51.01
CA ARG A 4 32.58 -43.32 -49.73
C ARG A 4 32.81 -41.80 -49.98
N ARG A 5 32.00 -40.94 -49.41
CA ARG A 5 32.42 -39.56 -49.03
C ARG A 5 31.91 -39.25 -47.67
N HIS A 6 32.85 -38.97 -46.75
CA HIS A 6 32.68 -38.37 -45.46
C HIS A 6 32.17 -36.94 -45.60
N LEU A 7 31.21 -36.60 -44.80
CA LEU A 7 30.97 -35.19 -44.48
C LEU A 7 30.80 -35.05 -42.96
N ALA A 8 31.76 -34.35 -42.39
CA ALA A 8 31.74 -33.96 -41.00
C ALA A 8 30.60 -32.97 -40.78
N LEU A 9 29.72 -33.23 -39.82
CA LEU A 9 28.78 -32.22 -39.30
C LEU A 9 29.18 -31.86 -37.87
N LEU A 10 29.36 -30.58 -37.73
CA LEU A 10 29.70 -29.81 -36.54
C LEU A 10 28.84 -30.18 -35.34
N VAL A 11 29.52 -30.44 -34.23
CA VAL A 11 29.00 -30.41 -32.88
C VAL A 11 28.72 -28.95 -32.52
N GLY A 12 27.48 -28.61 -32.36
CA GLY A 12 27.05 -27.28 -31.88
C GLY A 12 25.56 -27.34 -31.55
N GLY A 13 25.23 -27.67 -30.30
CA GLY A 13 23.83 -27.67 -29.91
C GLY A 13 23.46 -28.67 -28.81
N ALA A 14 24.23 -28.72 -27.74
CA ALA A 14 23.82 -29.49 -26.57
C ALA A 14 24.32 -28.82 -25.29
N ALA A 15 23.78 -27.65 -25.01
CA ALA A 15 23.97 -26.99 -23.70
C ALA A 15 22.73 -26.18 -23.34
N LEU A 16 21.52 -26.71 -23.52
CA LEU A 16 20.28 -26.08 -23.11
C LEU A 16 19.18 -27.09 -22.78
N CYS A 17 19.50 -28.11 -21.97
CA CYS A 17 18.46 -29.04 -21.48
C CYS A 17 18.95 -29.87 -20.29
N ALA A 18 19.55 -29.24 -19.28
CA ALA A 18 19.96 -29.94 -18.06
C ALA A 18 19.78 -29.07 -16.78
N THR A 19 18.75 -28.22 -16.71
CA THR A 19 18.41 -27.48 -15.46
C THR A 19 16.93 -27.48 -15.13
N LEU A 20 16.19 -28.49 -15.60
CA LEU A 20 14.76 -28.62 -15.32
C LEU A 20 14.40 -29.75 -14.34
N LEU A 21 15.34 -30.19 -13.50
CA LEU A 21 15.08 -31.22 -12.46
C LEU A 21 15.74 -30.90 -11.14
N ALA A 22 15.65 -29.64 -10.70
CA ALA A 22 15.83 -29.26 -9.29
C ALA A 22 14.67 -28.30 -8.92
N GLY A 23 13.47 -28.86 -8.83
CA GLY A 23 12.28 -28.15 -8.41
C GLY A 23 12.29 -27.87 -6.91
N GLY A 24 13.25 -27.08 -6.45
CA GLY A 24 13.36 -26.74 -5.03
C GLY A 24 14.15 -25.47 -4.72
N THR A 25 14.69 -24.75 -5.70
CA THR A 25 15.58 -23.62 -5.41
C THR A 25 15.41 -22.39 -6.33
N LEU A 26 14.33 -22.28 -7.09
CA LEU A 26 14.10 -21.09 -7.93
C LEU A 26 13.30 -19.98 -7.23
N TYR A 27 12.74 -20.21 -6.06
CA TYR A 27 12.01 -19.20 -5.29
C TYR A 27 12.90 -18.31 -4.40
N GLY A 28 14.21 -18.56 -4.38
CA GLY A 28 15.15 -17.88 -3.49
C GLY A 28 15.81 -16.62 -4.04
N ALA A 29 15.33 -16.03 -5.12
CA ALA A 29 15.95 -14.82 -5.65
C ALA A 29 14.96 -13.95 -6.45
N ALA A 30 13.88 -13.53 -5.84
CA ALA A 30 13.32 -12.25 -6.23
C ALA A 30 14.46 -11.23 -6.03
N ARG A 31 15.03 -10.72 -7.12
CA ARG A 31 16.06 -9.69 -7.07
C ARG A 31 15.44 -8.38 -6.60
N THR A 32 15.10 -8.29 -5.31
CA THR A 32 15.11 -7.01 -4.64
C THR A 32 16.56 -6.57 -4.72
N MET A 33 16.87 -5.58 -5.55
CA MET A 33 18.22 -5.10 -5.68
C MET A 33 18.67 -4.55 -4.34
N PRO A 34 19.82 -4.99 -3.79
CA PRO A 34 20.40 -4.32 -2.66
C PRO A 34 20.61 -2.85 -3.03
N CYS A 35 20.32 -1.93 -2.12
CA CYS A 35 20.63 -0.52 -2.33
C CYS A 35 22.14 -0.25 -2.64
N ASP A 36 22.97 -1.26 -2.51
CA ASP A 36 24.41 -1.22 -2.78
C ASP A 36 24.81 -1.52 -4.23
N SER A 37 23.87 -1.99 -5.09
CA SER A 37 24.22 -2.25 -6.49
C SER A 37 24.26 -0.95 -7.28
N THR A 38 25.42 -0.61 -7.77
CA THR A 38 25.68 0.51 -8.71
C THR A 38 25.09 0.27 -10.12
N GLU A 39 24.39 -0.83 -10.33
CA GLU A 39 23.90 -1.26 -11.64
C GLU A 39 22.37 -1.42 -11.65
N LEU A 40 21.63 -0.37 -11.72
CA LEU A 40 20.40 -0.21 -12.52
C LEU A 40 19.88 1.21 -12.40
N THR A 41 20.31 2.07 -13.29
CA THR A 41 19.51 3.21 -13.71
C THR A 41 18.33 2.64 -14.50
N ALA A 42 17.26 2.26 -13.83
CA ALA A 42 16.00 2.01 -14.50
C ALA A 42 15.46 3.36 -14.94
N SER A 43 15.65 3.66 -16.20
CA SER A 43 14.94 4.72 -16.90
C SER A 43 13.45 4.38 -16.86
N ILE A 44 12.76 4.81 -15.81
CA ILE A 44 11.31 4.77 -15.76
C ILE A 44 10.82 5.84 -16.73
N GLY A 45 10.21 5.37 -17.79
CA GLY A 45 9.66 6.03 -18.97
C GLY A 45 9.60 7.54 -19.02
N ASN A 46 10.13 8.12 -20.11
CA ASN A 46 9.85 9.44 -20.68
C ASN A 46 9.84 10.67 -19.77
N SER A 47 10.50 10.66 -18.61
CA SER A 47 10.87 11.93 -17.97
C SER A 47 12.13 12.49 -18.61
N PRO A 48 12.16 13.79 -18.92
CA PRO A 48 13.35 14.41 -19.51
C PRO A 48 14.54 14.18 -18.58
N THR A 49 15.67 13.79 -19.17
CA THR A 49 16.96 13.51 -18.55
C THR A 49 17.22 14.36 -17.31
N ARG A 50 17.05 13.77 -16.13
CA ARG A 50 17.44 14.38 -14.86
C ARG A 50 18.91 14.08 -14.61
N GLY A 51 19.68 15.11 -14.27
CA GLY A 51 21.10 15.01 -13.95
C GLY A 51 21.39 14.19 -12.68
N PRO A 52 22.64 14.00 -12.31
CA PRO A 52 23.03 13.14 -11.19
C PRO A 52 22.46 13.65 -9.85
N GLY A 53 21.61 12.80 -9.25
CA GLY A 53 20.91 13.06 -7.98
C GLY A 53 19.57 13.80 -8.21
N LEU A 54 18.45 13.15 -7.83
CA LEU A 54 17.15 13.80 -7.85
C LEU A 54 17.10 14.88 -6.78
N ASP A 55 16.85 16.14 -7.18
CA ASP A 55 16.52 17.21 -6.25
C ASP A 55 15.02 17.23 -5.90
N ARG A 56 14.22 16.52 -6.65
CA ARG A 56 12.76 16.47 -6.54
C ARG A 56 12.25 15.08 -6.84
N LEU A 57 11.19 14.69 -6.11
CA LEU A 57 10.55 13.41 -6.24
C LEU A 57 9.04 13.59 -6.12
N THR A 58 8.28 12.99 -7.03
CA THR A 58 6.82 12.92 -6.93
C THR A 58 6.40 11.47 -6.68
N ILE A 59 5.66 11.23 -5.60
CA ILE A 59 5.13 9.92 -5.25
C ILE A 59 3.61 9.96 -5.40
N VAL A 60 3.06 9.11 -6.27
CA VAL A 60 1.63 8.87 -6.39
C VAL A 60 1.24 7.73 -5.46
N LEU A 61 0.20 7.91 -4.67
CA LEU A 61 -0.28 6.96 -3.67
C LEU A 61 -1.74 6.65 -3.92
N VAL A 62 -2.11 5.37 -3.89
CA VAL A 62 -3.51 4.93 -3.88
C VAL A 62 -3.73 3.87 -2.81
N GLY A 63 -4.99 3.57 -2.52
CA GLY A 63 -5.37 2.62 -1.49
C GLY A 63 -5.44 1.17 -1.95
N ASP A 64 -6.41 0.44 -1.43
CA ASP A 64 -6.56 -1.00 -1.57
C ASP A 64 -7.03 -1.38 -2.98
N ALA A 65 -6.36 -2.36 -3.58
CA ALA A 65 -6.63 -2.85 -4.93
C ALA A 65 -6.68 -4.37 -5.01
N GLY A 66 -7.72 -4.84 -5.66
CA GLY A 66 -7.89 -6.17 -6.23
C GLY A 66 -8.70 -6.03 -7.50
N PHE A 67 -8.74 -7.05 -8.37
CA PHE A 67 -9.40 -6.89 -9.67
C PHE A 67 -10.63 -7.76 -9.83
N ASN A 68 -10.76 -8.84 -9.08
CA ASN A 68 -11.89 -9.74 -9.19
C ASN A 68 -12.85 -9.62 -7.99
N PRO A 69 -14.14 -9.82 -8.20
CA PRO A 69 -15.06 -10.11 -7.11
C PRO A 69 -14.61 -11.33 -6.31
N THR A 70 -15.09 -11.44 -5.07
CA THR A 70 -14.80 -12.58 -4.20
C THR A 70 -15.08 -13.91 -4.89
N ASP A 71 -14.21 -14.89 -4.70
CA ASP A 71 -14.27 -16.25 -5.26
C ASP A 71 -14.38 -16.36 -6.79
N ALA A 72 -14.23 -15.26 -7.52
CA ALA A 72 -14.30 -15.28 -8.98
C ALA A 72 -13.10 -16.01 -9.60
N ALA A 73 -13.36 -16.68 -10.71
CA ALA A 73 -12.29 -17.22 -11.54
C ALA A 73 -11.48 -16.09 -12.18
N VAL A 74 -10.16 -16.30 -12.31
CA VAL A 74 -9.26 -15.35 -12.98
C VAL A 74 -9.18 -15.65 -14.49
N ASP A 75 -9.04 -14.59 -15.28
CA ASP A 75 -8.88 -14.64 -16.74
C ASP A 75 -7.90 -13.55 -17.19
N ALA A 76 -6.99 -13.88 -18.10
CA ALA A 76 -6.02 -12.94 -18.65
C ALA A 76 -6.65 -11.77 -19.41
N LYS A 77 -7.87 -11.93 -19.91
CA LYS A 77 -8.58 -10.91 -20.70
C LYS A 77 -9.20 -9.80 -19.87
N GLY A 78 -9.44 -10.05 -18.59
CA GLY A 78 -10.09 -9.08 -17.71
C GLY A 78 -11.05 -9.71 -16.71
N VAL A 79 -11.91 -8.89 -16.12
CA VAL A 79 -12.90 -9.28 -15.12
C VAL A 79 -14.22 -9.63 -15.77
N HIS A 80 -14.77 -10.80 -15.41
CA HIS A 80 -16.04 -11.27 -15.91
C HIS A 80 -17.24 -10.72 -15.11
N LYS A 81 -18.21 -10.16 -15.84
CA LYS A 81 -19.56 -9.85 -15.33
C LYS A 81 -20.59 -10.59 -16.19
N GLY A 82 -20.93 -11.80 -15.80
CA GLY A 82 -21.73 -12.70 -16.64
C GLY A 82 -20.96 -13.11 -17.89
N LYS A 83 -21.48 -12.77 -19.10
CA LYS A 83 -20.79 -13.02 -20.37
C LYS A 83 -19.86 -11.89 -20.82
N ALA A 84 -20.01 -10.70 -20.24
CA ALA A 84 -19.20 -9.54 -20.57
C ALA A 84 -17.85 -9.62 -19.85
N VAL A 85 -16.78 -9.20 -20.51
CA VAL A 85 -15.42 -9.10 -19.95
C VAL A 85 -15.03 -7.62 -19.97
N THR A 86 -14.63 -7.09 -18.83
CA THR A 86 -14.05 -5.76 -18.73
C THR A 86 -12.54 -5.90 -18.71
N PRO A 87 -11.80 -5.42 -19.72
CA PRO A 87 -10.33 -5.44 -19.72
C PRO A 87 -9.75 -4.69 -18.52
N PHE A 88 -8.62 -5.14 -18.02
CA PHE A 88 -7.98 -4.49 -16.86
C PHE A 88 -7.61 -3.03 -17.15
N SER A 89 -7.15 -2.72 -18.37
CA SER A 89 -6.86 -1.35 -18.81
C SER A 89 -8.09 -0.43 -18.74
N ASP A 90 -9.28 -0.96 -19.06
CA ASP A 90 -10.49 -0.17 -19.03
C ASP A 90 -10.92 0.19 -17.62
N MET A 91 -10.66 -0.73 -16.66
CA MET A 91 -10.99 -0.51 -15.25
C MET A 91 -10.23 0.67 -14.64
N THR A 92 -9.06 1.01 -15.17
CA THR A 92 -8.19 2.08 -14.63
C THR A 92 -8.08 3.29 -15.56
N SER A 93 -8.76 3.29 -16.69
CA SER A 93 -8.65 4.34 -17.72
C SER A 93 -9.04 5.73 -17.20
N GLY A 94 -9.98 5.81 -16.24
CA GLY A 94 -10.47 7.07 -15.66
C GLY A 94 -9.44 7.88 -14.91
N ILE A 95 -8.36 7.23 -14.43
CA ILE A 95 -7.30 7.87 -13.62
C ILE A 95 -5.90 7.78 -14.27
N ALA A 96 -5.80 7.19 -15.46
CA ALA A 96 -4.50 6.91 -16.07
C ALA A 96 -3.60 8.16 -16.19
N LYS A 97 -4.20 9.33 -16.53
CA LYS A 97 -3.48 10.60 -16.63
C LYS A 97 -2.94 11.14 -15.29
N ASP A 98 -3.45 10.60 -14.18
CA ASP A 98 -3.10 11.07 -12.83
C ASP A 98 -1.95 10.25 -12.22
N ILE A 99 -1.55 9.14 -12.86
CA ILE A 99 -0.41 8.33 -12.45
C ILE A 99 0.86 8.87 -13.14
N ASP A 100 1.32 10.04 -12.69
CA ASP A 100 2.42 10.81 -13.31
C ASP A 100 3.58 11.08 -12.32
N GLY A 101 3.82 10.16 -11.39
CA GLY A 101 4.90 10.24 -10.40
C GLY A 101 6.18 9.52 -10.82
N ASP A 102 7.27 9.80 -10.10
CA ASP A 102 8.51 9.01 -10.16
C ASP A 102 8.33 7.65 -9.48
N LEU A 103 7.50 7.62 -8.43
CA LEU A 103 6.98 6.43 -7.76
C LEU A 103 5.45 6.44 -7.83
N ALA A 104 4.86 5.27 -8.01
CA ALA A 104 3.43 5.07 -7.88
C ALA A 104 3.17 3.79 -7.05
N PHE A 105 2.52 3.97 -5.92
CA PHE A 105 2.27 2.96 -4.89
C PHE A 105 0.83 2.47 -4.92
N VAL A 106 0.66 1.15 -4.69
CA VAL A 106 -0.65 0.51 -4.47
C VAL A 106 -0.53 -0.63 -3.45
N ASN A 107 -1.55 -0.81 -2.61
CA ASN A 107 -1.70 -2.03 -1.81
C ASN A 107 -2.47 -3.08 -2.60
N LEU A 108 -1.80 -4.18 -3.00
CA LEU A 108 -2.43 -5.34 -3.66
C LEU A 108 -3.08 -6.24 -2.61
N GLU A 109 -4.34 -6.00 -2.32
CA GLU A 109 -5.10 -6.76 -1.32
C GLU A 109 -5.78 -7.99 -1.97
N THR A 110 -4.94 -8.86 -2.53
CA THR A 110 -5.36 -10.03 -3.32
C THR A 110 -4.21 -11.00 -3.49
N VAL A 111 -4.49 -12.26 -3.72
CA VAL A 111 -3.51 -13.23 -4.26
C VAL A 111 -3.36 -13.01 -5.76
N VAL A 112 -2.13 -12.99 -6.27
CA VAL A 112 -1.84 -12.90 -7.70
C VAL A 112 -1.56 -14.29 -8.24
N THR A 113 -2.43 -14.79 -9.13
CA THR A 113 -2.31 -16.13 -9.71
C THR A 113 -3.08 -16.25 -11.02
N ASP A 114 -2.60 -17.05 -11.95
CA ASP A 114 -3.33 -17.48 -13.15
C ASP A 114 -4.08 -18.81 -12.96
N ARG A 115 -3.96 -19.41 -11.77
CA ARG A 115 -4.52 -20.70 -11.41
C ARG A 115 -5.93 -20.58 -10.83
N ASN A 116 -6.85 -21.36 -11.39
CA ASN A 116 -8.22 -21.48 -10.91
C ASN A 116 -8.45 -22.73 -10.05
N ASP A 117 -7.45 -23.60 -9.91
CA ASP A 117 -7.51 -24.84 -9.12
C ASP A 117 -7.06 -24.68 -7.67
N LEU A 118 -6.49 -23.51 -7.30
CA LEU A 118 -6.14 -23.21 -5.92
C LEU A 118 -7.36 -23.29 -5.02
N LYS A 119 -7.18 -23.91 -3.86
CA LYS A 119 -8.25 -24.03 -2.85
C LYS A 119 -8.20 -22.86 -1.90
N PRO A 120 -9.33 -22.17 -1.68
CA PRO A 120 -9.40 -21.13 -0.67
C PRO A 120 -9.18 -21.70 0.72
N GLU A 121 -8.46 -20.96 1.54
CA GLU A 121 -8.24 -21.33 2.94
C GLU A 121 -9.48 -21.11 3.79
N LYS A 122 -9.66 -21.97 4.80
CA LYS A 122 -10.72 -21.79 5.78
C LYS A 122 -10.33 -20.66 6.74
N LYS A 123 -10.97 -19.51 6.60
CA LYS A 123 -10.81 -18.40 7.56
C LYS A 123 -11.41 -18.84 8.90
N GLY A 124 -10.55 -19.01 9.91
CA GLY A 124 -10.96 -19.38 11.25
C GLY A 124 -11.65 -18.22 11.97
N GLY A 125 -12.46 -18.53 13.00
CA GLY A 125 -13.05 -17.51 13.84
C GLY A 125 -14.55 -17.61 14.07
N GLY A 126 -15.21 -18.70 13.64
CA GLY A 126 -16.62 -18.92 13.92
C GLY A 126 -17.58 -18.04 13.15
N ASP A 127 -17.09 -17.18 12.29
CA ASP A 127 -17.91 -16.43 11.36
C ASP A 127 -18.24 -17.34 10.17
N LYS A 128 -19.45 -17.86 10.18
CA LYS A 128 -19.96 -18.72 9.10
C LYS A 128 -20.10 -17.96 7.78
N ASP A 129 -19.89 -16.65 7.81
CA ASP A 129 -20.22 -15.68 6.78
C ASP A 129 -19.03 -14.85 6.27
N ALA A 130 -17.77 -15.28 6.46
CA ALA A 130 -16.61 -14.60 5.89
C ALA A 130 -15.98 -15.37 4.73
N PRO A 131 -16.64 -15.45 3.57
CA PRO A 131 -16.13 -16.17 2.41
C PRO A 131 -15.44 -15.22 1.42
N PHE A 132 -14.82 -14.12 1.89
CA PHE A 132 -14.13 -13.22 0.98
C PHE A 132 -12.73 -13.76 0.72
N HIS A 133 -12.54 -14.39 -0.45
CA HIS A 133 -11.25 -14.82 -0.95
C HIS A 133 -10.99 -14.12 -2.29
N PHE A 134 -9.92 -13.35 -2.34
CA PHE A 134 -9.60 -12.56 -3.51
C PHE A 134 -8.39 -13.13 -4.24
N ARG A 135 -8.49 -13.18 -5.55
CA ARG A 135 -7.38 -13.49 -6.46
C ARG A 135 -7.50 -12.64 -7.71
N SER A 136 -6.38 -12.18 -8.23
CA SER A 136 -6.28 -11.40 -9.45
C SER A 136 -5.36 -12.07 -10.44
N HIS A 137 -5.69 -12.03 -11.72
CA HIS A 137 -4.80 -12.56 -12.77
C HIS A 137 -3.53 -11.69 -12.88
N PRO A 138 -2.33 -12.25 -13.14
CA PRO A 138 -1.09 -11.48 -13.31
C PRO A 138 -1.17 -10.38 -14.38
N ALA A 139 -2.01 -10.53 -15.39
CA ALA A 139 -2.28 -9.48 -16.38
C ALA A 139 -2.89 -8.21 -15.77
N ALA A 140 -3.57 -8.31 -14.61
CA ALA A 140 -4.06 -7.14 -13.87
C ALA A 140 -2.90 -6.35 -13.25
N VAL A 141 -1.91 -7.05 -12.69
CA VAL A 141 -0.68 -6.43 -12.16
C VAL A 141 0.09 -5.78 -13.30
N LYS A 142 0.22 -6.46 -14.45
CA LYS A 142 0.83 -5.86 -15.64
C LYS A 142 0.12 -4.59 -16.08
N ALA A 143 -1.22 -4.56 -16.06
CA ALA A 143 -1.97 -3.34 -16.40
C ALA A 143 -1.66 -2.18 -15.43
N LEU A 144 -1.46 -2.44 -14.13
CA LEU A 144 -0.99 -1.41 -13.18
C LEU A 144 0.43 -0.94 -13.51
N ILE A 145 1.33 -1.87 -13.83
CA ILE A 145 2.72 -1.53 -14.21
C ILE A 145 2.72 -0.66 -15.48
N ASP A 146 1.93 -1.02 -16.47
CA ASP A 146 1.80 -0.27 -17.73
C ASP A 146 1.25 1.16 -17.50
N LEU A 147 0.49 1.38 -16.42
CA LEU A 147 0.05 2.72 -15.99
C LEU A 147 1.13 3.51 -15.24
N GLY A 148 2.20 2.86 -14.79
CA GLY A 148 3.28 3.50 -14.05
C GLY A 148 3.40 3.09 -12.58
N PHE A 149 2.56 2.18 -12.07
CA PHE A 149 2.74 1.64 -10.72
C PHE A 149 4.02 0.80 -10.64
N ASN A 150 4.84 1.11 -9.64
CA ASN A 150 6.16 0.48 -9.46
C ASN A 150 6.47 0.15 -8.00
N LEU A 151 5.53 0.38 -7.07
CA LEU A 151 5.69 0.09 -5.65
C LEU A 151 4.45 -0.64 -5.13
N PHE A 152 4.60 -1.91 -4.71
CA PHE A 152 3.50 -2.81 -4.37
C PHE A 152 3.60 -3.32 -2.93
N SER A 153 2.62 -2.98 -2.09
CA SER A 153 2.44 -3.62 -0.78
C SER A 153 1.68 -4.93 -0.95
N LEU A 154 2.19 -6.00 -0.34
CA LEU A 154 1.61 -7.34 -0.41
C LEU A 154 1.13 -7.84 0.97
N ALA A 155 1.47 -7.14 2.06
CA ALA A 155 1.10 -7.53 3.42
C ALA A 155 -0.30 -7.04 3.77
N ASN A 156 -1.29 -7.94 3.75
CA ASN A 156 -2.69 -7.65 4.10
C ASN A 156 -3.42 -8.93 4.53
N ASN A 157 -4.66 -8.80 5.00
CA ASN A 157 -5.47 -9.94 5.45
C ASN A 157 -5.93 -10.88 4.31
N HIS A 158 -5.76 -10.49 3.04
CA HIS A 158 -6.06 -11.29 1.87
C HIS A 158 -4.83 -11.94 1.21
N ALA A 159 -3.63 -11.63 1.67
CA ALA A 159 -2.39 -12.22 1.14
C ALA A 159 -2.39 -13.76 1.21
N SER A 160 -3.00 -14.33 2.24
CA SER A 160 -3.06 -15.78 2.50
C SER A 160 -4.41 -16.41 2.18
N ASP A 161 -5.24 -15.82 1.33
CA ASP A 161 -6.57 -16.35 0.99
C ASP A 161 -6.53 -17.75 0.39
N TYR A 162 -5.43 -18.12 -0.24
CA TYR A 162 -5.16 -19.44 -0.81
C TYR A 162 -3.94 -20.12 -0.16
N GLY A 163 -3.62 -19.75 1.09
CA GLY A 163 -2.53 -20.32 1.88
C GLY A 163 -1.14 -20.12 1.30
N ALA A 164 -0.19 -20.96 1.69
CA ALA A 164 1.17 -20.92 1.19
C ALA A 164 1.25 -21.00 -0.36
N PRO A 165 0.47 -21.85 -1.06
CA PRO A 165 0.45 -21.83 -2.52
C PRO A 165 0.07 -20.48 -3.12
N GLY A 166 -0.85 -19.73 -2.51
CA GLY A 166 -1.24 -18.39 -2.96
C GLY A 166 -0.13 -17.37 -2.76
N ILE A 167 0.59 -17.44 -1.65
CA ILE A 167 1.78 -16.61 -1.38
C ILE A 167 2.88 -16.89 -2.43
N GLU A 168 3.16 -18.16 -2.70
CA GLU A 168 4.18 -18.60 -3.66
C GLU A 168 3.84 -18.14 -5.10
N GLU A 169 2.58 -18.26 -5.53
CA GLU A 169 2.10 -17.73 -6.80
C GLU A 169 2.28 -16.22 -6.91
N THR A 170 1.91 -15.47 -5.86
CA THR A 170 2.07 -14.02 -5.83
C THR A 170 3.54 -13.63 -5.97
N LEU A 171 4.43 -14.25 -5.17
CA LEU A 171 5.88 -14.02 -5.26
C LEU A 171 6.43 -14.36 -6.64
N TYR A 172 6.01 -15.49 -7.23
CA TYR A 172 6.43 -15.92 -8.55
C TYR A 172 6.08 -14.90 -9.63
N HIS A 173 4.82 -14.45 -9.68
CA HIS A 173 4.38 -13.51 -10.71
C HIS A 173 4.98 -12.12 -10.55
N LEU A 174 5.14 -11.63 -9.32
CA LEU A 174 5.81 -10.34 -9.07
C LEU A 174 7.32 -10.43 -9.38
N ALA A 175 7.97 -11.57 -9.10
CA ALA A 175 9.36 -11.78 -9.46
C ALA A 175 9.56 -11.77 -10.99
N ILE A 176 8.66 -12.40 -11.76
CA ILE A 176 8.68 -12.33 -13.22
C ILE A 176 8.52 -10.88 -13.68
N ALA A 177 7.50 -10.17 -13.18
CA ALA A 177 7.28 -8.78 -13.54
C ALA A 177 8.51 -7.90 -13.23
N ASN A 178 9.22 -8.16 -12.13
CA ASN A 178 10.45 -7.45 -11.77
C ASN A 178 11.66 -7.77 -12.66
N THR A 179 11.62 -8.82 -13.48
CA THR A 179 12.66 -9.07 -14.50
C THR A 179 12.49 -8.18 -15.73
N GLU A 180 11.27 -7.71 -15.97
CA GLU A 180 10.91 -6.94 -17.17
C GLU A 180 10.76 -5.44 -16.87
N HIS A 181 10.42 -5.09 -15.61
CA HIS A 181 10.11 -3.76 -15.16
C HIS A 181 10.82 -3.46 -13.83
N ALA A 182 11.23 -2.21 -13.62
CA ALA A 182 11.78 -1.78 -12.34
C ALA A 182 10.66 -1.58 -11.33
N ILE A 183 10.29 -2.62 -10.60
CA ILE A 183 9.28 -2.57 -9.54
C ILE A 183 9.88 -2.99 -8.21
N ALA A 184 9.29 -2.54 -7.11
CA ALA A 184 9.56 -3.04 -5.76
C ALA A 184 8.28 -3.57 -5.12
N PHE A 185 8.39 -4.65 -4.38
CA PHE A 185 7.30 -5.22 -3.60
C PHE A 185 7.83 -5.80 -2.29
N ALA A 186 7.02 -5.76 -1.24
CA ALA A 186 7.39 -6.24 0.08
C ALA A 186 6.17 -6.72 0.89
N GLY A 187 6.44 -7.43 2.00
CA GLY A 187 5.47 -7.77 3.03
C GLY A 187 5.07 -9.24 3.10
N ILE A 188 5.42 -10.06 2.10
CA ILE A 188 5.26 -11.52 2.12
C ILE A 188 6.56 -12.21 1.75
N GLY A 189 6.73 -13.46 2.12
CA GLY A 189 7.93 -14.24 1.80
C GLY A 189 7.69 -15.74 1.86
N SER A 190 8.61 -16.53 1.29
CA SER A 190 8.64 -18.00 1.42
C SER A 190 9.06 -18.45 2.83
N ASN A 191 9.57 -17.53 3.63
CA ASN A 191 9.91 -17.69 5.03
C ASN A 191 9.88 -16.34 5.75
N PHE A 192 10.09 -16.33 7.07
CA PHE A 192 9.99 -15.11 7.89
C PHE A 192 11.05 -14.06 7.50
N GLU A 193 12.29 -14.46 7.24
CA GLU A 193 13.35 -13.53 6.87
C GLU A 193 13.09 -12.81 5.55
N GLU A 194 12.46 -13.50 4.59
CA GLU A 194 12.02 -12.89 3.34
C GLU A 194 10.80 -12.00 3.52
N ALA A 195 9.84 -12.40 4.38
CA ALA A 195 8.62 -11.63 4.63
C ALA A 195 8.89 -10.27 5.31
N ILE A 196 10.01 -10.13 6.01
CA ILE A 196 10.42 -8.88 6.69
C ILE A 196 11.60 -8.19 6.00
N LYS A 197 11.89 -8.58 4.75
CA LYS A 197 13.02 -8.02 3.99
C LYS A 197 12.57 -6.80 3.22
N PRO A 198 13.12 -5.60 3.53
CA PRO A 198 12.76 -4.41 2.79
C PRO A 198 13.22 -4.48 1.34
N ALA A 199 12.42 -3.96 0.45
CA ALA A 199 12.76 -3.73 -0.94
C ALA A 199 13.48 -2.38 -1.10
N CYS A 200 14.23 -2.22 -2.18
CA CYS A 200 14.89 -0.97 -2.52
C CYS A 200 14.74 -0.66 -4.02
N LEU A 201 14.39 0.60 -4.32
CA LEU A 201 14.46 1.16 -5.66
C LEU A 201 15.54 2.25 -5.72
N ASN A 202 16.36 2.22 -6.76
CA ASN A 202 17.29 3.29 -7.05
C ASN A 202 16.75 4.14 -8.21
N LEU A 203 16.41 5.38 -7.91
CA LEU A 203 15.91 6.36 -8.87
C LEU A 203 17.02 7.41 -9.13
N ASP A 204 17.79 7.23 -10.19
CA ASP A 204 18.87 8.15 -10.59
C ASP A 204 19.80 8.52 -9.41
N GLY A 205 20.22 7.55 -8.63
CA GLY A 205 21.08 7.74 -7.47
C GLY A 205 20.36 8.04 -6.16
N THR A 206 19.03 8.20 -6.17
CA THR A 206 18.20 8.30 -4.95
C THR A 206 17.68 6.92 -4.57
N ARG A 207 18.02 6.44 -3.38
CA ARG A 207 17.65 5.12 -2.88
C ARG A 207 16.38 5.21 -2.04
N ILE A 208 15.33 4.54 -2.49
CA ILE A 208 14.05 4.45 -1.80
C ILE A 208 13.96 3.09 -1.12
N GLY A 209 13.93 3.07 0.20
CA GLY A 209 13.64 1.88 1.00
C GLY A 209 12.14 1.72 1.17
N PHE A 210 11.64 0.51 0.99
CA PHE A 210 10.24 0.18 1.13
C PHE A 210 10.04 -1.12 1.88
N ASP A 211 9.10 -1.15 2.82
CA ASP A 211 8.64 -2.38 3.45
C ASP A 211 7.14 -2.32 3.75
N ALA A 212 6.55 -3.49 4.03
CA ALA A 212 5.13 -3.60 4.31
C ALA A 212 4.85 -4.62 5.41
N ILE A 213 3.84 -4.34 6.23
CA ILE A 213 3.34 -5.25 7.25
C ILE A 213 1.81 -5.14 7.36
N GLY A 214 1.15 -6.25 7.65
CA GLY A 214 -0.30 -6.27 7.76
C GLY A 214 -0.83 -7.20 8.83
N ILE A 215 -2.13 -7.09 9.10
CA ILE A 215 -2.81 -8.07 9.92
C ILE A 215 -2.95 -9.39 9.15
N ILE A 216 -3.02 -10.47 9.90
CA ILE A 216 -3.30 -11.81 9.39
C ILE A 216 -4.76 -12.11 9.66
N THR A 217 -5.47 -12.65 8.68
CA THR A 217 -6.87 -13.05 8.85
C THR A 217 -7.05 -13.97 10.07
N GLY A 218 -7.93 -13.57 10.99
CA GLY A 218 -8.25 -14.35 12.17
C GLY A 218 -7.08 -14.58 13.14
N ASP A 219 -5.95 -13.89 12.97
CA ASP A 219 -4.68 -14.11 13.72
C ASP A 219 -4.21 -15.57 13.70
N LEU A 220 -4.49 -16.27 12.61
CA LEU A 220 -4.20 -17.69 12.50
C LEU A 220 -2.69 -17.92 12.29
N PRO A 221 -2.03 -18.66 13.19
CA PRO A 221 -0.58 -18.84 13.15
C PRO A 221 -0.05 -19.45 11.85
N GLN A 222 -0.86 -20.25 11.14
CA GLN A 222 -0.47 -20.90 9.88
C GLN A 222 -0.27 -19.93 8.71
N TYR A 223 -0.77 -18.68 8.81
CA TYR A 223 -0.59 -17.66 7.80
C TYR A 223 0.56 -16.68 8.13
N ARG A 224 1.10 -16.77 9.34
CA ARG A 224 2.31 -16.07 9.71
C ARG A 224 3.51 -16.80 9.10
N ALA A 225 4.40 -16.07 8.46
CA ALA A 225 5.65 -16.61 7.97
C ALA A 225 6.47 -17.21 9.13
N THR A 226 7.11 -18.34 8.87
CA THR A 226 8.01 -19.03 9.80
C THR A 226 9.37 -19.25 9.12
N ASP A 227 10.35 -19.82 9.82
CA ASP A 227 11.65 -20.10 9.22
C ASP A 227 11.57 -20.99 7.96
N LYS A 228 10.50 -21.79 7.83
CA LYS A 228 10.30 -22.75 6.73
C LYS A 228 8.93 -22.67 6.07
N GLY A 229 8.11 -21.70 6.44
CA GLY A 229 6.74 -21.56 5.94
C GLY A 229 6.49 -20.19 5.34
N ALA A 230 5.92 -20.19 4.14
CA ALA A 230 5.53 -18.98 3.44
C ALA A 230 4.40 -18.25 4.18
N GLY A 231 4.41 -16.92 4.13
CA GLY A 231 3.43 -16.06 4.80
C GLY A 231 3.86 -14.61 4.86
N GLN A 232 3.34 -13.90 5.85
CA GLN A 232 3.69 -12.53 6.17
C GLN A 232 4.05 -12.36 7.66
N ALA A 233 4.73 -11.27 8.00
CA ALA A 233 4.87 -10.82 9.38
C ALA A 233 3.52 -10.30 9.90
N SER A 234 3.22 -10.52 11.19
CA SER A 234 1.95 -10.07 11.76
C SER A 234 2.09 -8.70 12.42
N TYR A 235 1.35 -7.71 11.95
CA TYR A 235 1.29 -6.40 12.62
C TYR A 235 0.80 -6.49 14.08
N ARG A 236 0.00 -7.49 14.42
CA ARG A 236 -0.46 -7.70 15.82
C ARG A 236 0.63 -8.25 16.73
N SER A 237 1.71 -8.80 16.17
CA SER A 237 2.92 -9.22 16.88
C SER A 237 3.88 -8.04 17.00
N ARG A 238 4.04 -7.47 18.18
CA ARG A 238 4.99 -6.37 18.40
C ARG A 238 6.41 -6.70 17.96
N PRO A 239 6.97 -7.91 18.25
CA PRO A 239 8.27 -8.29 17.73
C PRO A 239 8.38 -8.30 16.20
N ASP A 240 7.33 -8.73 15.48
CA ASP A 240 7.32 -8.73 14.02
C ASP A 240 7.33 -7.30 13.47
N PHE A 241 6.50 -6.42 14.05
CA PHE A 241 6.45 -5.00 13.68
C PHE A 241 7.81 -4.32 13.90
N GLU A 242 8.42 -4.53 15.05
CA GLU A 242 9.76 -4.01 15.34
C GLU A 242 10.84 -4.58 14.41
N ALA A 243 10.74 -5.85 14.03
CA ALA A 243 11.69 -6.47 13.08
C ALA A 243 11.60 -5.81 11.69
N VAL A 244 10.38 -5.61 11.16
CA VAL A 244 10.15 -4.90 9.88
C VAL A 244 10.69 -3.48 9.94
N VAL A 245 10.30 -2.69 10.96
CA VAL A 245 10.76 -1.31 11.10
C VAL A 245 12.28 -1.22 11.24
N ASN A 246 12.89 -2.06 12.08
CA ASN A 246 14.33 -2.02 12.28
C ASN A 246 15.11 -2.43 11.03
N LYS A 247 14.64 -3.41 10.25
CA LYS A 247 15.27 -3.76 8.96
C LYS A 247 15.16 -2.63 7.94
N LEU A 248 14.00 -1.98 7.85
CA LEU A 248 13.82 -0.84 6.96
C LEU A 248 14.72 0.34 7.35
N VAL A 249 14.84 0.64 8.65
CA VAL A 249 15.72 1.71 9.14
C VAL A 249 17.20 1.39 8.91
N ALA A 250 17.60 0.12 9.04
CA ALA A 250 18.98 -0.31 8.78
C ALA A 250 19.37 -0.27 7.30
N LEU A 251 18.40 -0.22 6.39
CA LEU A 251 18.68 -0.12 4.96
C LEU A 251 19.34 1.24 4.65
N PRO A 252 20.43 1.28 3.85
CA PRO A 252 21.07 2.54 3.44
C PRO A 252 20.23 3.27 2.37
N ALA A 253 19.05 3.74 2.77
CA ALA A 253 18.11 4.47 1.93
C ALA A 253 18.10 5.97 2.22
N ASP A 254 17.84 6.77 1.18
CA ASP A 254 17.71 8.23 1.27
C ASP A 254 16.28 8.65 1.69
N TYR A 255 15.28 7.80 1.41
CA TYR A 255 13.88 7.99 1.81
C TYR A 255 13.25 6.63 2.12
N ARG A 256 12.48 6.52 3.20
CA ARG A 256 11.91 5.27 3.71
C ARG A 256 10.41 5.32 3.74
N ILE A 257 9.78 4.31 3.12
CA ILE A 257 8.32 4.17 3.02
C ILE A 257 7.90 2.88 3.73
N LEU A 258 6.94 2.96 4.63
CA LEU A 258 6.35 1.82 5.32
C LEU A 258 4.84 1.74 5.03
N SER A 259 4.39 0.64 4.44
CA SER A 259 2.96 0.35 4.28
C SER A 259 2.46 -0.50 5.45
N ILE A 260 1.34 -0.09 6.05
CA ILE A 260 0.74 -0.81 7.18
C ILE A 260 -0.73 -1.08 6.91
N HIS A 261 -1.08 -2.37 6.80
CA HIS A 261 -2.46 -2.80 6.60
C HIS A 261 -3.10 -3.19 7.94
N TYR A 262 -3.71 -2.18 8.59
CA TYR A 262 -4.33 -2.33 9.92
C TYR A 262 -5.39 -1.26 10.17
N GLY A 263 -6.38 -1.57 10.98
CA GLY A 263 -7.44 -0.69 11.44
C GLY A 263 -8.73 -1.46 11.68
N LEU A 264 -9.85 -0.75 11.66
CA LEU A 264 -11.19 -1.31 11.67
C LEU A 264 -11.94 -0.85 10.42
N GLU A 265 -12.53 -1.79 9.70
CA GLU A 265 -13.29 -1.49 8.48
C GLU A 265 -14.38 -0.45 8.72
N GLY A 266 -14.41 0.57 7.86
CA GLY A 266 -15.35 1.69 7.91
C GLY A 266 -15.08 2.74 8.99
N ARG A 267 -14.09 2.56 9.84
CA ARG A 267 -13.68 3.55 10.83
C ARG A 267 -12.89 4.68 10.20
N VAL A 268 -13.35 5.92 10.39
CA VAL A 268 -12.74 7.11 9.77
C VAL A 268 -11.67 7.78 10.63
N VAL A 269 -11.49 7.33 11.87
CA VAL A 269 -10.48 7.85 12.81
C VAL A 269 -9.50 6.71 13.14
N PRO A 270 -8.19 6.96 13.15
CA PRO A 270 -7.22 5.98 13.62
C PRO A 270 -7.43 5.69 15.12
N ASP A 271 -7.08 4.48 15.54
CA ASP A 271 -7.12 4.11 16.95
C ASP A 271 -5.83 4.51 17.69
N GLU A 272 -5.85 4.38 19.02
CA GLU A 272 -4.72 4.75 19.88
C GLU A 272 -3.44 3.96 19.53
N ARG A 273 -3.58 2.71 19.07
CA ARG A 273 -2.45 1.88 18.66
C ARG A 273 -1.82 2.40 17.38
N GLN A 274 -2.62 2.82 16.38
CA GLN A 274 -2.11 3.44 15.16
C GLN A 274 -1.31 4.71 15.50
N ILE A 275 -1.84 5.56 16.38
CA ILE A 275 -1.12 6.77 16.81
C ILE A 275 0.21 6.40 17.50
N ALA A 276 0.21 5.50 18.48
CA ALA A 276 1.40 5.14 19.24
C ALA A 276 2.47 4.44 18.39
N GLU A 277 2.06 3.55 17.48
CA GLU A 277 3.01 2.76 16.69
C GLU A 277 3.44 3.46 15.39
N TRP A 278 2.56 4.25 14.77
CA TRP A 278 2.89 4.92 13.51
C TRP A 278 3.53 6.28 13.74
N ARG A 279 2.87 7.17 14.50
CA ARG A 279 3.40 8.50 14.82
C ARG A 279 4.58 8.42 15.77
N ASP A 280 4.36 7.89 16.98
CA ASP A 280 5.34 8.02 18.05
C ASP A 280 6.54 7.11 17.83
N TYR A 281 6.33 5.86 17.38
CA TYR A 281 7.43 4.90 17.20
C TYR A 281 8.02 4.93 15.79
N ALA A 282 7.26 4.57 14.76
CA ALA A 282 7.84 4.40 13.41
C ALA A 282 8.29 5.75 12.80
N ALA A 283 7.46 6.78 12.84
CA ALA A 283 7.83 8.11 12.36
C ALA A 283 8.74 8.84 13.35
N GLY A 284 8.31 9.03 14.60
CA GLY A 284 9.00 9.86 15.58
C GLY A 284 10.33 9.24 16.07
N GLU A 285 10.29 8.02 16.66
CA GLU A 285 11.50 7.38 17.22
C GLU A 285 12.42 6.83 16.13
N LYS A 286 11.86 6.15 15.12
CA LYS A 286 12.65 5.45 14.09
C LYS A 286 12.92 6.28 12.85
N GLY A 287 12.19 7.35 12.63
CA GLY A 287 12.40 8.29 11.53
C GLY A 287 12.04 7.74 10.15
N ILE A 288 10.96 6.95 10.07
CA ILE A 288 10.35 6.57 8.79
C ILE A 288 9.74 7.82 8.15
N ASP A 289 10.06 8.08 6.87
CA ASP A 289 9.70 9.32 6.21
C ASP A 289 8.25 9.35 5.72
N LEU A 290 7.69 8.19 5.28
CA LEU A 290 6.31 8.07 4.79
C LEU A 290 5.66 6.79 5.30
N ILE A 291 4.48 6.92 5.92
CA ILE A 291 3.67 5.78 6.38
C ILE A 291 2.33 5.79 5.65
N LEU A 292 1.95 4.63 5.12
CA LEU A 292 0.76 4.44 4.29
C LEU A 292 -0.18 3.42 4.94
N GLY A 293 -1.35 3.87 5.37
CA GLY A 293 -2.35 3.07 6.06
C GLY A 293 -3.43 2.51 5.14
N HIS A 294 -3.85 1.27 5.44
CA HIS A 294 -4.80 0.46 4.67
C HIS A 294 -5.77 -0.30 5.58
N HIS A 295 -6.66 -1.13 5.01
CA HIS A 295 -7.62 -2.01 5.68
C HIS A 295 -8.93 -1.35 6.12
N SER A 296 -8.93 -0.09 6.48
CA SER A 296 -10.16 0.60 6.90
C SER A 296 -11.19 0.71 5.76
N HIS A 297 -10.76 0.54 4.51
CA HIS A 297 -11.53 0.74 3.27
C HIS A 297 -12.17 2.13 3.14
N VAL A 298 -11.81 3.05 4.02
CA VAL A 298 -12.22 4.45 4.02
C VAL A 298 -11.01 5.34 4.17
N THR A 299 -11.10 6.55 3.66
CA THR A 299 -10.08 7.58 3.86
C THR A 299 -10.09 8.03 5.32
N GLN A 300 -8.90 8.12 5.91
CA GLN A 300 -8.67 8.70 7.23
C GLN A 300 -7.81 9.96 7.13
N GLY A 301 -7.58 10.64 8.25
CA GLY A 301 -6.79 11.86 8.28
C GLY A 301 -5.36 11.68 7.78
N VAL A 302 -4.77 12.79 7.34
CA VAL A 302 -3.35 12.88 6.95
C VAL A 302 -2.63 13.75 7.96
N GLU A 303 -1.43 13.35 8.36
CA GLU A 303 -0.63 14.04 9.37
C GLU A 303 0.78 14.29 8.86
N LEU A 304 1.32 15.46 9.16
CA LEU A 304 2.72 15.79 8.93
C LEU A 304 3.36 16.11 10.31
N ASP A 305 4.26 15.23 10.75
CA ASP A 305 5.01 15.37 11.99
C ASP A 305 6.49 15.63 11.66
N GLY A 306 6.91 16.88 11.76
CA GLY A 306 8.25 17.29 11.38
C GLY A 306 8.55 16.99 9.91
N LYS A 307 9.30 15.92 9.64
CA LYS A 307 9.62 15.44 8.29
C LYS A 307 8.78 14.25 7.82
N SER A 308 8.13 13.57 8.75
CA SER A 308 7.41 12.33 8.49
C SER A 308 5.96 12.62 8.09
N LEU A 309 5.50 12.00 7.00
CA LEU A 309 4.14 12.10 6.48
C LEU A 309 3.40 10.80 6.73
N ILE A 310 2.20 10.86 7.30
CA ILE A 310 1.37 9.70 7.63
C ILE A 310 0.00 9.84 6.99
N PHE A 311 -0.34 8.91 6.11
CA PHE A 311 -1.70 8.68 5.65
C PHE A 311 -2.28 7.54 6.49
N TYR A 312 -3.20 7.81 7.41
CA TYR A 312 -3.75 6.77 8.29
C TYR A 312 -4.68 5.80 7.55
N GLY A 313 -5.29 6.23 6.45
CA GLY A 313 -6.09 5.39 5.57
C GLY A 313 -6.27 6.02 4.20
N LEU A 314 -5.92 5.29 3.14
CA LEU A 314 -6.11 5.72 1.75
C LEU A 314 -7.47 5.27 1.17
N GLY A 315 -8.22 4.40 1.87
CA GLY A 315 -9.47 3.83 1.38
C GLY A 315 -9.26 2.87 0.22
N ASN A 316 -10.32 2.62 -0.57
CA ASN A 316 -10.25 1.76 -1.74
C ASN A 316 -9.77 2.52 -2.98
N PHE A 317 -8.93 1.87 -3.78
CA PHE A 317 -8.56 2.34 -5.10
C PHE A 317 -9.38 1.64 -6.19
N LEU A 318 -9.23 0.33 -6.32
CA LEU A 318 -10.00 -0.50 -7.25
C LEU A 318 -10.26 -1.86 -6.59
N TYR A 319 -11.44 -2.03 -6.02
CA TYR A 319 -11.70 -3.20 -5.19
C TYR A 319 -13.12 -3.78 -5.40
N PRO A 320 -13.35 -4.45 -6.56
CA PRO A 320 -14.60 -5.18 -6.81
C PRO A 320 -14.80 -6.27 -5.74
N GLY A 321 -16.03 -6.41 -5.28
CA GLY A 321 -16.36 -7.40 -4.24
C GLY A 321 -16.39 -6.86 -2.82
N THR A 322 -15.95 -5.63 -2.59
CA THR A 322 -16.21 -4.93 -1.33
C THR A 322 -17.59 -4.27 -1.32
N THR A 323 -17.96 -3.74 -0.17
CA THR A 323 -19.20 -2.98 0.00
C THR A 323 -19.19 -1.72 -0.86
N ASP A 324 -20.33 -1.39 -1.51
CA ASP A 324 -20.50 -0.11 -2.17
C ASP A 324 -20.46 1.03 -1.18
N MET A 325 -19.37 1.82 -1.25
CA MET A 325 -19.08 2.90 -0.32
C MET A 325 -19.91 4.17 -0.61
N THR A 326 -20.41 4.34 -1.82
CA THR A 326 -21.13 5.56 -2.24
C THR A 326 -22.33 5.89 -1.37
N ARG A 327 -22.94 4.88 -0.74
CA ARG A 327 -24.10 5.03 0.14
C ARG A 327 -23.79 5.59 1.54
N PHE A 328 -22.52 5.70 1.93
CA PHE A 328 -22.15 6.07 3.31
C PHE A 328 -21.86 7.56 3.49
N GLY A 329 -21.95 8.36 2.40
CA GLY A 329 -21.79 9.80 2.43
C GLY A 329 -20.34 10.27 2.48
N PRO A 330 -20.12 11.60 2.50
CA PRO A 330 -18.87 12.25 2.08
C PRO A 330 -17.65 11.97 2.95
N CYS A 331 -17.80 11.25 4.04
CA CYS A 331 -16.67 10.85 4.88
C CYS A 331 -16.19 9.42 4.62
N ARG A 332 -16.97 8.62 3.87
CA ARG A 332 -16.70 7.19 3.65
C ARG A 332 -16.84 6.74 2.20
N ASP A 333 -17.38 7.61 1.34
CA ASP A 333 -17.80 7.25 -0.01
C ASP A 333 -16.70 7.44 -1.07
N TYR A 334 -15.46 7.63 -0.64
CA TYR A 334 -14.35 7.89 -1.54
C TYR A 334 -13.07 7.15 -1.11
N GLY A 335 -12.25 6.80 -2.10
CA GLY A 335 -10.84 6.49 -1.91
C GLY A 335 -9.98 7.72 -2.16
N LEU A 336 -8.79 7.75 -1.62
CA LEU A 336 -7.86 8.85 -1.78
C LEU A 336 -6.70 8.45 -2.70
N MET A 337 -6.54 9.17 -3.81
CA MET A 337 -5.26 9.28 -4.48
C MET A 337 -4.55 10.51 -3.95
N ALA A 338 -3.27 10.38 -3.63
CA ALA A 338 -2.45 11.52 -3.25
C ALA A 338 -1.19 11.60 -4.13
N LYS A 339 -0.74 12.83 -4.41
CA LYS A 339 0.58 13.08 -5.00
C LYS A 339 1.41 13.86 -4.00
N VAL A 340 2.49 13.25 -3.53
CA VAL A 340 3.41 13.86 -2.59
C VAL A 340 4.61 14.39 -3.36
N HIS A 341 4.81 15.70 -3.32
CA HIS A 341 5.93 16.37 -3.97
C HIS A 341 7.01 16.68 -2.95
N LEU A 342 8.15 16.05 -3.13
CA LEU A 342 9.31 16.19 -2.27
C LEU A 342 10.37 17.05 -2.96
N ALA A 343 11.09 17.85 -2.19
CA ALA A 343 12.33 18.51 -2.61
C ALA A 343 13.46 18.20 -1.63
N ARG A 344 14.69 18.15 -2.15
CA ARG A 344 15.89 17.99 -1.35
C ARG A 344 16.38 19.37 -0.91
N ILE A 345 16.23 19.67 0.38
CA ILE A 345 16.62 20.95 0.98
C ILE A 345 17.68 20.66 2.05
N ASP A 346 18.84 21.28 1.96
CA ASP A 346 19.98 21.07 2.85
C ASP A 346 20.38 19.59 2.98
N GLY A 347 20.28 18.85 1.88
CA GLY A 347 20.63 17.43 1.81
C GLY A 347 19.55 16.46 2.33
N ALA A 348 18.44 16.94 2.87
CA ALA A 348 17.32 16.13 3.38
C ALA A 348 16.08 16.25 2.48
N TRP A 349 15.33 15.16 2.32
CA TRP A 349 14.05 15.19 1.66
C TRP A 349 12.98 15.83 2.55
N ARG A 350 12.19 16.73 1.97
CA ARG A 350 11.07 17.41 2.66
C ARG A 350 9.82 17.36 1.80
N VAL A 351 8.68 17.26 2.46
CA VAL A 351 7.35 17.36 1.84
C VAL A 351 7.08 18.85 1.57
N GLU A 352 7.01 19.23 0.29
CA GLU A 352 6.81 20.60 -0.12
C GLU A 352 5.41 20.89 -0.64
N ALA A 353 4.76 19.89 -1.25
CA ALA A 353 3.36 19.99 -1.62
C ALA A 353 2.68 18.61 -1.59
N ILE A 354 1.38 18.59 -1.37
CA ILE A 354 0.56 17.38 -1.44
C ILE A 354 -0.72 17.72 -2.20
N GLU A 355 -1.01 16.96 -3.27
CA GLU A 355 -2.30 16.97 -3.93
C GLU A 355 -3.15 15.81 -3.38
N ALA A 356 -4.35 16.10 -2.88
CA ALA A 356 -5.33 15.10 -2.42
C ALA A 356 -6.45 15.01 -3.47
N ILE A 357 -6.65 13.85 -4.07
CA ILE A 357 -7.58 13.62 -5.17
C ILE A 357 -8.61 12.58 -4.74
N PRO A 358 -9.82 12.98 -4.33
CA PRO A 358 -10.88 12.03 -4.01
C PRO A 358 -11.32 11.25 -5.24
N LEU A 359 -11.44 9.91 -5.10
CA LEU A 359 -11.85 8.98 -6.14
C LEU A 359 -13.22 8.39 -5.84
N THR A 360 -14.08 8.35 -6.85
CA THR A 360 -15.35 7.63 -6.85
C THR A 360 -15.26 6.34 -7.67
N ASN A 361 -16.33 5.55 -7.67
CA ASN A 361 -16.45 4.30 -8.45
C ASN A 361 -15.35 3.26 -8.19
N THR A 362 -14.75 3.30 -7.01
CA THR A 362 -13.61 2.45 -6.61
C THR A 362 -13.91 0.95 -6.64
N GLN A 363 -15.17 0.53 -6.84
CA GLN A 363 -15.53 -0.87 -7.01
C GLN A 363 -15.51 -1.34 -8.46
N THR A 364 -15.40 -0.45 -9.43
CA THR A 364 -15.52 -0.84 -10.85
C THR A 364 -14.54 -0.10 -11.74
N HIS A 365 -14.44 1.22 -11.55
CA HIS A 365 -13.74 2.10 -12.46
C HIS A 365 -13.42 3.41 -11.74
N PRO A 366 -12.32 3.44 -10.97
CA PRO A 366 -11.96 4.64 -10.22
C PRO A 366 -11.78 5.84 -11.13
N GLU A 367 -12.41 6.95 -10.73
CA GLU A 367 -12.32 8.23 -11.42
C GLU A 367 -12.41 9.38 -10.42
N ARG A 368 -11.99 10.57 -10.82
CA ARG A 368 -12.13 11.76 -10.00
C ARG A 368 -13.60 12.11 -9.79
N PHE A 369 -13.97 12.60 -8.63
CA PHE A 369 -15.24 13.28 -8.44
C PHE A 369 -15.32 14.56 -9.28
N ALA A 370 -16.53 14.96 -9.66
CA ALA A 370 -16.76 16.32 -10.15
C ALA A 370 -16.32 17.35 -9.09
N ALA A 371 -15.75 18.47 -9.52
CA ALA A 371 -15.07 19.42 -8.62
C ALA A 371 -15.92 19.85 -7.39
N LYS A 372 -17.21 20.14 -7.59
CA LYS A 372 -18.13 20.53 -6.50
C LYS A 372 -18.36 19.40 -5.47
N GLU A 373 -18.36 18.15 -5.92
CA GLU A 373 -18.53 16.99 -5.05
C GLU A 373 -17.22 16.68 -4.33
N ALA A 374 -16.10 16.77 -5.05
CA ALA A 374 -14.75 16.62 -4.50
C ALA A 374 -14.48 17.62 -3.37
N GLU A 375 -14.87 18.88 -3.52
CA GLU A 375 -14.72 19.92 -2.49
C GLU A 375 -15.25 19.46 -1.13
N THR A 376 -16.43 18.84 -1.11
CA THR A 376 -17.02 18.32 0.15
C THR A 376 -16.14 17.23 0.77
N ARG A 377 -15.50 16.35 -0.04
CA ARG A 377 -14.60 15.29 0.44
C ARG A 377 -13.27 15.85 0.94
N ILE A 378 -12.79 16.93 0.31
CA ILE A 378 -11.60 17.65 0.81
C ILE A 378 -11.90 18.28 2.18
N TYR A 379 -13.05 18.91 2.37
CA TYR A 379 -13.43 19.40 3.70
C TYR A 379 -13.64 18.26 4.71
N ALA A 380 -14.16 17.10 4.29
CA ALA A 380 -14.25 15.94 5.16
C ALA A 380 -12.87 15.43 5.57
N LEU A 381 -11.91 15.36 4.64
CA LEU A 381 -10.51 15.00 4.91
C LEU A 381 -9.87 15.99 5.89
N ASN A 382 -10.09 17.29 5.71
CA ASN A 382 -9.63 18.33 6.64
C ASN A 382 -10.22 18.18 8.05
N HIS A 383 -11.51 17.82 8.12
CA HIS A 383 -12.17 17.55 9.41
C HIS A 383 -11.55 16.36 10.14
N LEU A 384 -11.27 15.26 9.41
CA LEU A 384 -10.59 14.10 9.99
C LEU A 384 -9.16 14.43 10.43
N ALA A 385 -8.43 15.17 9.61
CA ALA A 385 -7.07 15.60 9.92
C ALA A 385 -7.03 16.54 11.12
N ALA A 386 -8.09 17.34 11.37
CA ALA A 386 -8.18 18.19 12.57
C ALA A 386 -8.12 17.40 13.87
N GLY A 387 -8.64 16.18 13.87
CA GLY A 387 -8.58 15.28 15.02
C GLY A 387 -7.18 14.73 15.33
N LEU A 388 -6.20 14.94 14.44
CA LEU A 388 -4.81 14.49 14.60
C LEU A 388 -3.88 15.54 15.19
N ASP A 389 -4.35 16.78 15.32
CA ASP A 389 -3.54 17.86 15.91
C ASP A 389 -3.12 17.52 17.34
N ASP A 390 -1.83 17.52 17.61
CA ASP A 390 -1.25 17.34 18.93
C ASP A 390 -0.17 18.41 19.16
N ASN A 391 -0.61 19.54 19.75
CA ASN A 391 0.28 20.68 19.99
C ASN A 391 1.41 20.35 20.98
N ALA A 392 1.22 19.36 21.87
CA ALA A 392 2.24 18.96 22.82
C ALA A 392 3.41 18.21 22.13
N LYS A 393 3.12 17.51 21.05
CA LYS A 393 4.10 16.77 20.25
C LYS A 393 4.51 17.49 18.97
N GLY A 394 3.87 18.62 18.64
CA GLY A 394 4.12 19.36 17.41
C GLY A 394 3.50 18.73 16.16
N ALA A 395 2.74 17.65 16.31
CA ALA A 395 2.07 16.97 15.21
C ALA A 395 0.89 17.78 14.69
N LYS A 396 0.73 17.85 13.37
CA LYS A 396 -0.35 18.60 12.73
C LYS A 396 -1.00 17.77 11.63
N GLY A 397 -2.32 17.69 11.69
CA GLY A 397 -3.08 17.19 10.56
C GLY A 397 -2.95 18.13 9.36
N VAL A 398 -2.76 17.57 8.19
CA VAL A 398 -2.64 18.31 6.93
C VAL A 398 -3.99 18.89 6.52
N ARG A 399 -4.04 20.18 6.18
CA ARG A 399 -5.24 20.85 5.66
C ARG A 399 -5.05 21.15 4.20
N PHE A 400 -6.01 20.72 3.39
CA PHE A 400 -6.00 20.88 1.94
C PHE A 400 -6.93 22.00 1.51
N THR A 401 -6.46 22.91 0.68
CA THR A 401 -7.29 23.94 0.04
C THR A 401 -7.95 23.34 -1.20
N PRO A 402 -9.30 23.31 -1.29
CA PRO A 402 -9.99 22.82 -2.49
C PRO A 402 -9.58 23.59 -3.74
N GLN A 403 -9.34 22.89 -4.84
CA GLN A 403 -8.97 23.44 -6.13
C GLN A 403 -10.10 23.30 -7.16
N SER A 404 -10.05 24.11 -8.21
CA SER A 404 -11.08 24.11 -9.26
C SER A 404 -11.16 22.82 -10.08
N ASP A 405 -10.12 21.99 -10.06
CA ASP A 405 -10.09 20.67 -10.73
C ASP A 405 -10.59 19.53 -9.84
N GLY A 406 -11.07 19.85 -8.62
CA GLY A 406 -11.56 18.88 -7.64
C GLY A 406 -10.48 18.25 -6.76
N SER A 407 -9.20 18.63 -6.91
CA SER A 407 -8.18 18.25 -5.95
C SER A 407 -8.20 19.16 -4.71
N GLY A 408 -7.54 18.70 -3.65
CA GLY A 408 -7.14 19.54 -2.51
C GLY A 408 -5.62 19.74 -2.57
N LEU A 409 -5.15 20.94 -2.29
CA LEU A 409 -3.73 21.26 -2.32
C LEU A 409 -3.24 21.73 -0.95
N TYR A 410 -2.14 21.13 -0.49
CA TYR A 410 -1.32 21.63 0.61
C TYR A 410 0.04 22.05 0.08
N CYS A 411 0.55 23.19 0.54
CA CYS A 411 1.90 23.63 0.27
C CYS A 411 2.63 23.99 1.59
N ALA A 412 3.90 23.60 1.67
CA ALA A 412 4.76 24.03 2.76
C ALA A 412 5.13 25.50 2.62
N ASP A 413 5.50 26.13 3.72
CA ASP A 413 5.99 27.52 3.72
C ASP A 413 7.23 27.64 2.83
N GLY A 414 7.18 28.57 1.87
CA GLY A 414 8.28 28.80 0.92
C GLY A 414 8.28 27.88 -0.32
N ALA A 415 7.40 26.89 -0.42
CA ALA A 415 7.33 25.97 -1.56
C ALA A 415 7.18 26.68 -2.92
N ALA A 416 6.45 27.80 -2.96
CA ALA A 416 6.29 28.61 -4.18
C ALA A 416 7.64 29.12 -4.74
N ALA A 417 8.64 29.36 -3.88
CA ALA A 417 9.95 29.84 -4.29
C ALA A 417 10.85 28.76 -4.91
N LEU A 418 10.50 27.47 -4.77
CA LEU A 418 11.32 26.36 -5.28
C LEU A 418 11.31 26.22 -6.80
N GLY A 419 10.37 26.90 -7.50
CA GLY A 419 10.22 26.80 -8.96
C GLY A 419 9.80 25.40 -9.45
N GLY A 420 9.79 25.20 -10.77
CA GLY A 420 9.36 23.94 -11.38
C GLY A 420 7.90 23.58 -11.07
N LYS A 421 7.57 22.27 -11.00
CA LYS A 421 6.19 21.79 -10.73
C LYS A 421 5.69 22.27 -9.36
N ILE A 422 6.51 22.14 -8.31
CA ILE A 422 6.16 22.57 -6.94
C ILE A 422 5.87 24.08 -6.90
N GLY A 423 6.79 24.91 -7.44
CA GLY A 423 6.58 26.35 -7.47
C GLY A 423 5.36 26.78 -8.27
N THR A 424 5.04 26.07 -9.36
CA THR A 424 3.84 26.32 -10.16
C THR A 424 2.57 25.96 -9.39
N LEU A 425 2.53 24.80 -8.72
CA LEU A 425 1.40 24.37 -7.90
C LEU A 425 1.14 25.34 -6.73
N CYS A 426 2.20 25.81 -6.07
CA CYS A 426 2.10 26.57 -4.84
C CYS A 426 2.08 28.09 -5.02
N LYS A 427 2.19 28.61 -6.26
CA LYS A 427 2.37 30.04 -6.54
C LYS A 427 1.31 30.93 -5.91
N ASP A 428 0.06 30.57 -6.04
CA ASP A 428 -1.09 31.34 -5.54
C ASP A 428 -1.85 30.60 -4.43
N TRP A 429 -1.20 29.58 -3.83
CA TRP A 429 -1.80 28.79 -2.78
C TRP A 429 -2.00 29.61 -1.50
N LEU A 430 -3.17 29.46 -0.92
CA LEU A 430 -3.51 29.98 0.41
C LEU A 430 -4.00 28.83 1.30
N PRO A 431 -3.75 28.89 2.62
CA PRO A 431 -4.29 27.92 3.56
C PRO A 431 -5.80 27.77 3.43
N ALA A 432 -6.30 26.53 3.65
CA ALA A 432 -7.71 26.22 3.54
C ALA A 432 -8.56 27.10 4.49
N ALA A 433 -9.58 27.72 3.90
CA ALA A 433 -10.62 28.38 4.68
C ALA A 433 -11.58 27.32 5.28
N GLU A 434 -12.15 27.61 6.44
CA GLU A 434 -13.21 26.79 7.01
C GLU A 434 -14.45 26.80 6.10
N PRO A 435 -15.11 25.65 5.90
CA PRO A 435 -16.33 25.60 5.12
C PRO A 435 -17.47 26.37 5.82
N MET A 436 -18.44 26.85 5.05
CA MET A 436 -19.63 27.46 5.64
C MET A 436 -20.30 26.51 6.65
N LYS A 437 -20.84 27.07 7.74
CA LYS A 437 -21.43 26.30 8.84
C LYS A 437 -22.36 25.14 8.42
N PRO A 438 -23.32 25.29 7.48
CA PRO A 438 -24.17 24.17 7.07
C PRO A 438 -23.40 23.00 6.46
N VAL A 439 -22.29 23.28 5.76
CA VAL A 439 -21.39 22.25 5.19
C VAL A 439 -20.57 21.59 6.30
N ALA A 440 -20.01 22.39 7.21
CA ALA A 440 -19.28 21.89 8.37
C ALA A 440 -20.13 20.96 9.24
N ASP A 441 -21.38 21.37 9.56
CA ASP A 441 -22.31 20.56 10.36
C ASP A 441 -22.63 19.20 9.67
N LYS A 442 -22.86 19.23 8.36
CA LYS A 442 -23.10 18.02 7.55
C LYS A 442 -21.89 17.08 7.58
N ILE A 443 -20.68 17.63 7.44
CA ILE A 443 -19.43 16.86 7.47
C ILE A 443 -19.24 16.26 8.87
N ALA A 444 -19.36 17.04 9.93
CA ALA A 444 -19.23 16.55 11.29
C ALA A 444 -20.21 15.40 11.61
N GLN A 445 -21.44 15.48 11.06
CA GLN A 445 -22.41 14.39 11.18
C GLN A 445 -22.00 13.14 10.40
N ALA A 446 -21.52 13.31 9.16
CA ALA A 446 -21.11 12.20 8.29
C ALA A 446 -19.83 11.51 8.78
N CYS A 447 -18.92 12.28 9.38
CA CYS A 447 -17.63 11.82 9.88
C CYS A 447 -17.65 11.27 11.31
N GLN A 448 -18.82 11.10 11.91
CA GLN A 448 -18.91 10.43 13.21
C GLN A 448 -18.28 9.03 13.14
N ASP A 449 -17.46 8.71 14.14
CA ASP A 449 -16.81 7.41 14.24
C ASP A 449 -17.81 6.30 14.58
N LYS A 450 -18.40 5.70 13.55
CA LYS A 450 -19.37 4.60 13.68
C LYS A 450 -18.86 3.42 12.85
N PRO A 451 -18.88 2.20 13.39
CA PRO A 451 -18.49 1.02 12.61
C PRO A 451 -19.45 0.82 11.43
N PHE A 452 -18.96 0.21 10.34
CA PHE A 452 -19.74 -0.11 9.14
C PHE A 452 -20.92 -1.02 9.40
N TYR A 453 -20.60 -2.08 10.11
CA TYR A 453 -21.56 -3.11 10.45
C TYR A 453 -22.16 -2.72 11.78
N GLY A 454 -23.44 -2.44 11.82
CA GLY A 454 -24.21 -2.10 13.04
C GLY A 454 -24.29 -3.23 14.08
N GLY A 455 -23.25 -4.04 14.13
CA GLY A 455 -22.97 -4.93 15.23
C GLY A 455 -22.44 -4.12 16.39
N THR A 456 -23.21 -4.01 17.46
CA THR A 456 -22.70 -3.71 18.79
C THR A 456 -21.67 -4.78 19.16
N THR A 457 -20.47 -4.69 18.63
CA THR A 457 -19.32 -5.27 19.28
C THR A 457 -19.00 -4.41 20.49
N THR A 458 -19.89 -4.46 21.48
CA THR A 458 -19.40 -4.41 22.84
C THR A 458 -18.43 -5.59 22.92
N VAL A 459 -17.15 -5.33 22.70
CA VAL A 459 -16.09 -6.12 23.28
C VAL A 459 -16.43 -6.08 24.78
N LYS A 460 -17.18 -7.06 25.26
CA LYS A 460 -17.26 -7.33 26.67
C LYS A 460 -15.83 -7.64 27.06
N ARG A 461 -15.11 -6.64 27.54
CA ARG A 461 -13.89 -6.86 28.34
C ARG A 461 -14.30 -7.92 29.35
N ARG A 462 -13.90 -9.16 29.15
CA ARG A 462 -13.82 -10.13 30.22
C ARG A 462 -12.83 -9.55 31.20
N VAL A 463 -13.33 -8.86 32.19
CA VAL A 463 -12.54 -8.57 33.39
C VAL A 463 -12.15 -9.95 33.91
N PRO A 464 -10.85 -10.29 33.95
CA PRO A 464 -10.42 -11.57 34.51
C PRO A 464 -10.93 -11.59 35.96
N THR A 465 -11.84 -12.52 36.23
CA THR A 465 -12.21 -12.77 37.62
C THR A 465 -10.99 -13.38 38.31
N ARG A 466 -10.72 -12.97 39.53
CA ARG A 466 -9.56 -13.22 40.38
C ARG A 466 -9.20 -14.71 40.62
N ARG A 467 -9.63 -15.63 39.73
CA ARG A 467 -9.39 -17.08 39.85
C ARG A 467 -8.45 -17.65 38.77
N ASP A 468 -7.98 -16.83 37.79
CA ASP A 468 -7.13 -17.31 36.70
C ASP A 468 -5.66 -16.90 36.85
N THR A 469 -5.18 -16.61 38.07
CA THR A 469 -3.76 -16.33 38.32
C THR A 469 -3.02 -17.60 38.68
N GLY A 470 -2.69 -18.40 37.66
CA GLY A 470 -1.56 -19.28 37.73
C GLY A 470 -0.27 -18.44 37.56
N PRO A 471 0.88 -18.84 38.14
CA PRO A 471 2.10 -18.05 38.09
C PRO A 471 2.59 -17.91 36.63
N SER A 472 2.68 -16.67 36.15
CA SER A 472 3.32 -16.31 34.89
C SER A 472 4.84 -16.57 35.00
N PRO A 473 5.46 -17.22 34.01
CA PRO A 473 6.89 -17.50 34.03
C PRO A 473 7.78 -16.31 33.61
N PHE A 474 7.24 -15.11 33.41
CA PHE A 474 8.08 -13.96 33.00
C PHE A 474 7.98 -12.81 34.01
N PRO A 475 9.13 -12.36 34.53
CA PRO A 475 9.21 -11.22 35.44
C PRO A 475 9.37 -9.93 34.62
N PHE A 476 8.29 -9.25 34.31
CA PHE A 476 8.37 -7.83 33.98
C PHE A 476 7.38 -7.06 34.83
N GLY A 477 7.99 -6.30 35.74
CA GLY A 477 7.31 -5.35 36.58
C GLY A 477 6.83 -4.14 35.82
N GLY A 478 5.64 -3.74 36.15
CA GLY A 478 5.21 -2.35 36.27
C GLY A 478 5.07 -1.53 35.03
N LEU A 479 3.84 -1.49 34.51
CA LEU A 479 3.23 -0.22 34.12
C LEU A 479 1.72 -0.34 34.43
N ARG A 480 1.27 0.54 35.33
CA ARG A 480 -0.12 0.65 35.76
C ARG A 480 -0.97 1.24 34.65
N GLN A 481 -2.14 0.65 34.53
CA GLN A 481 -3.43 1.17 34.07
C GLN A 481 -3.49 2.66 33.65
N PHE A 482 -3.88 2.85 32.40
CA PHE A 482 -5.10 3.62 32.12
C PHE A 482 -5.76 3.00 30.88
#